data_4ca962692c540d0fb0510992e0e2e8f1
#
_entry.id   4ca962692c540d0fb0510992e0e2e8f1
#
_cell.length_a   1.000
_cell.length_b   1.000
_cell.length_c   1.000
_cell.angle_alpha   90.00
_cell.angle_beta   90.00
_cell.angle_gamma   90.00
#
_symmetry.space_group_name_H-M   'P 1'
#
loop_
_entity.id
_entity.type
_entity.pdbx_description
1 polymer ?
#
loop_
_entity_poly.entity_id
_entity_poly.type
_entity_poly.pdbx_seq_one_letter_code
_entity_poly.pdbx_strand_id
1 'polypeptide(L)'
;HCHTRRQRQMCIRDRSTAAQSTLVIDDNSSCKFTNSDKSFFVTRGLKITKRETIFEKNYWKINASHDGYQKKYNTIHERNIEFYPGEETFVGCDKILKKINKNYKFDIRFHVEPDVKLMKTQDGKSILIELEDEGWKFTCDNYDINIDNGLYFGNKNSYIDNQNIFISGISNNQTEDIKWQIKKI
;
A
#
# COMPACT_ATOMS: atom_id res chain seq x y z
N HIS A 1 26.35 21.79 -8.94
CA HIS A 1 25.32 20.79 -9.23
C HIS A 1 24.07 21.17 -8.45
N CYS A 2 23.19 21.92 -9.09
CA CYS A 2 21.97 22.42 -8.48
C CYS A 2 20.89 21.34 -8.60
N HIS A 3 20.73 20.52 -7.55
CA HIS A 3 19.48 19.80 -7.42
C HIS A 3 18.40 20.82 -7.12
N THR A 4 17.50 21.04 -8.06
CA THR A 4 16.41 22.00 -7.90
C THR A 4 15.54 21.60 -6.70
N ARG A 5 14.90 22.59 -6.05
CA ARG A 5 13.95 22.38 -4.94
C ARG A 5 12.87 21.33 -5.30
N ARG A 6 12.50 21.26 -6.56
CA ARG A 6 11.54 20.31 -7.14
C ARG A 6 12.05 18.85 -7.11
N GLN A 7 13.32 18.61 -7.44
CA GLN A 7 13.93 17.27 -7.38
C GLN A 7 14.09 16.77 -5.93
N ARG A 8 14.35 17.69 -4.98
CA ARG A 8 14.41 17.34 -3.55
C ARG A 8 13.03 16.95 -2.98
N GLN A 9 11.96 17.65 -3.38
CA GLN A 9 10.59 17.28 -3.01
C GLN A 9 10.18 15.92 -3.61
N MET A 10 10.60 15.63 -4.82
CA MET A 10 10.37 14.36 -5.51
C MET A 10 10.99 13.18 -4.72
N CYS A 11 12.25 13.29 -4.29
CA CYS A 11 12.92 12.25 -3.51
C CYS A 11 12.31 11.97 -2.12
N ILE A 12 11.62 12.94 -1.49
CA ILE A 12 10.92 12.75 -0.21
C ILE A 12 9.59 12.05 -0.45
N ARG A 13 8.82 12.47 -1.47
CA ARG A 13 7.53 11.85 -1.82
C ARG A 13 7.69 10.40 -2.23
N ASP A 14 8.70 10.11 -3.04
CA ASP A 14 9.07 8.78 -3.54
C ASP A 14 9.40 7.78 -2.40
N ARG A 15 9.93 8.25 -1.28
CA ARG A 15 10.29 7.42 -0.11
C ARG A 15 9.23 7.40 0.99
N SER A 16 8.19 8.18 0.87
CA SER A 16 7.09 8.17 1.85
C SER A 16 6.32 6.85 1.78
N THR A 17 5.69 6.46 2.88
CA THR A 17 4.83 5.27 2.90
C THR A 17 3.67 5.40 1.91
N ALA A 18 3.19 6.62 1.65
CA ALA A 18 2.13 6.87 0.68
C ALA A 18 2.54 6.61 -0.79
N ALA A 19 3.84 6.56 -1.09
CA ALA A 19 4.37 6.20 -2.41
C ALA A 19 4.62 4.68 -2.55
N GLN A 20 4.18 3.89 -1.62
CA GLN A 20 4.33 2.43 -1.61
C GLN A 20 2.96 1.76 -1.53
N SER A 21 2.84 0.55 -2.08
CA SER A 21 1.62 -0.26 -2.01
C SER A 21 1.41 -0.82 -0.59
N THR A 22 1.04 0.05 0.36
CA THR A 22 0.90 -0.31 1.77
C THR A 22 -0.09 0.60 2.52
N LEU A 23 -0.28 0.31 3.81
CA LEU A 23 -1.11 1.07 4.73
C LEU A 23 -0.42 2.37 5.20
N VAL A 24 -1.19 3.44 5.25
CA VAL A 24 -0.84 4.73 5.86
C VAL A 24 -1.86 5.06 6.95
N ILE A 25 -1.41 5.58 8.10
CA ILE A 25 -2.28 6.00 9.21
C ILE A 25 -2.18 7.53 9.38
N ASP A 26 -3.32 8.23 9.35
CA ASP A 26 -3.43 9.70 9.52
C ASP A 26 -2.40 10.47 8.67
N ASP A 27 -2.22 10.09 7.40
CA ASP A 27 -1.25 10.68 6.47
C ASP A 27 0.22 10.66 6.95
N ASN A 28 0.54 9.76 7.87
CA ASN A 28 1.90 9.65 8.40
C ASN A 28 2.63 8.42 7.87
N SER A 29 3.88 8.63 7.48
CA SER A 29 4.77 7.54 7.11
C SER A 29 5.15 6.65 8.30
N SER A 30 5.26 5.34 8.04
CA SER A 30 5.75 4.34 9.00
C SER A 30 7.22 4.57 9.38
N CYS A 31 8.00 5.21 8.51
CA CYS A 31 9.38 5.64 8.74
C CYS A 31 9.47 7.16 8.79
N LYS A 32 10.44 7.68 9.52
CA LYS A 32 10.75 9.12 9.55
C LYS A 32 12.01 9.39 8.71
N PHE A 33 11.86 10.28 7.75
CA PHE A 33 12.93 10.76 6.90
C PHE A 33 13.36 12.17 7.31
N THR A 34 14.64 12.46 7.25
CA THR A 34 15.19 13.80 7.42
C THR A 34 16.02 14.13 6.21
N ASN A 35 15.91 15.38 5.77
CA ASN A 35 16.71 15.95 4.70
C ASN A 35 17.88 16.72 5.32
N SER A 36 19.10 16.41 4.93
CA SER A 36 20.24 17.30 5.07
C SER A 36 20.63 17.82 3.69
N ASP A 37 21.41 18.89 3.63
CA ASP A 37 21.75 19.58 2.36
C ASP A 37 22.34 18.68 1.26
N LYS A 38 22.80 17.50 1.59
CA LYS A 38 23.46 16.57 0.66
C LYS A 38 22.86 15.16 0.60
N SER A 39 21.99 14.76 1.55
CA SER A 39 21.50 13.39 1.61
C SER A 39 20.19 13.25 2.39
N PHE A 40 19.44 12.20 2.07
CA PHE A 40 18.23 11.80 2.79
C PHE A 40 18.57 10.64 3.72
N PHE A 41 18.24 10.76 4.99
CA PHE A 41 18.46 9.72 5.98
C PHE A 41 17.15 9.25 6.58
N VAL A 42 17.06 7.96 6.86
CA VAL A 42 16.03 7.39 7.72
C VAL A 42 16.44 7.65 9.15
N THR A 43 15.83 8.62 9.82
CA THR A 43 16.12 8.94 11.23
C THR A 43 15.38 8.00 12.18
N ARG A 44 14.26 7.43 11.74
CA ARG A 44 13.54 6.36 12.42
C ARG A 44 13.02 5.38 11.38
N GLY A 45 13.60 4.19 11.38
CA GLY A 45 13.10 3.04 10.63
C GLY A 45 11.99 2.31 11.36
N LEU A 46 11.61 1.18 10.85
CA LEU A 46 10.69 0.22 11.45
C LEU A 46 11.43 -1.09 11.72
N LYS A 47 10.88 -1.90 12.63
CA LYS A 47 11.31 -3.29 12.87
C LYS A 47 10.23 -4.23 12.38
N ILE A 48 10.67 -5.28 11.71
CA ILE A 48 9.78 -6.41 11.38
C ILE A 48 9.54 -7.16 12.68
N THR A 49 8.27 -7.29 13.08
CA THR A 49 7.85 -7.95 14.32
C THR A 49 7.38 -9.38 14.09
N LYS A 50 6.95 -9.70 12.87
CA LYS A 50 6.57 -11.05 12.43
C LYS A 50 6.94 -11.23 10.97
N ARG A 51 7.41 -12.41 10.61
CA ARG A 51 7.62 -12.83 9.22
C ARG A 51 7.34 -14.31 9.09
N GLU A 52 6.46 -14.67 8.18
CA GLU A 52 6.11 -16.05 7.84
C GLU A 52 5.98 -16.13 6.33
N THR A 53 6.55 -17.15 5.72
CA THR A 53 6.45 -17.42 4.28
C THR A 53 6.22 -18.90 4.05
N ILE A 54 5.26 -19.23 3.18
CA ILE A 54 4.98 -20.58 2.72
C ILE A 54 5.00 -20.53 1.19
N PHE A 55 5.73 -21.46 0.56
CA PHE A 55 5.78 -21.60 -0.89
C PHE A 55 5.59 -23.09 -1.22
N GLU A 56 4.40 -23.42 -1.68
CA GLU A 56 4.02 -24.75 -2.14
C GLU A 56 3.58 -24.67 -3.62
N LYS A 57 3.43 -25.80 -4.27
CA LYS A 57 3.08 -25.86 -5.68
C LYS A 57 1.78 -25.09 -6.02
N ASN A 58 0.77 -25.18 -5.15
CA ASN A 58 -0.57 -24.64 -5.39
C ASN A 58 -0.97 -23.55 -4.37
N TYR A 59 -0.05 -23.10 -3.52
CA TYR A 59 -0.35 -22.12 -2.47
C TYR A 59 0.90 -21.37 -2.04
N TRP A 60 0.84 -20.05 -2.10
CA TRP A 60 1.88 -19.18 -1.55
C TRP A 60 1.28 -18.27 -0.48
N LYS A 61 2.03 -18.02 0.55
CA LYS A 61 1.66 -17.10 1.63
C LYS A 61 2.86 -16.28 2.06
N ILE A 62 2.64 -15.00 2.24
CA ILE A 62 3.56 -14.07 2.89
C ILE A 62 2.77 -13.35 3.96
N ASN A 63 3.22 -13.47 5.23
CA ASN A 63 2.66 -12.73 6.35
C ASN A 63 3.80 -11.97 7.04
N ALA A 64 3.66 -10.68 7.15
CA ALA A 64 4.66 -9.83 7.81
C ALA A 64 3.98 -8.71 8.61
N SER A 65 4.61 -8.32 9.71
CA SER A 65 4.17 -7.17 10.50
C SER A 65 5.34 -6.29 10.89
N HIS A 66 5.06 -5.01 11.16
CA HIS A 66 6.06 -4.04 11.56
C HIS A 66 5.55 -3.04 12.60
N ASP A 67 6.47 -2.46 13.36
CA ASP A 67 6.21 -1.52 14.45
C ASP A 67 6.27 -0.03 14.04
N GLY A 68 6.30 0.28 12.75
CA GLY A 68 6.48 1.64 12.24
C GLY A 68 5.48 2.67 12.81
N TYR A 69 4.29 2.22 13.17
CA TYR A 69 3.23 3.06 13.77
C TYR A 69 3.15 2.95 15.29
N GLN A 70 3.94 2.07 15.94
CA GLN A 70 3.81 1.80 17.37
C GLN A 70 4.11 3.02 18.23
N LYS A 71 5.16 3.79 17.91
CA LYS A 71 5.58 4.94 18.74
C LYS A 71 4.55 6.07 18.76
N LYS A 72 3.86 6.33 17.64
CA LYS A 72 2.92 7.46 17.50
C LYS A 72 1.47 7.06 17.78
N TYR A 73 1.10 5.86 17.36
CA TYR A 73 -0.29 5.40 17.33
C TYR A 73 -0.55 4.18 18.23
N ASN A 74 0.47 3.65 18.92
CA ASN A 74 0.38 2.37 19.64
C ASN A 74 -0.18 1.23 18.78
N THR A 75 0.20 1.22 17.50
CA THR A 75 -0.38 0.36 16.47
C THR A 75 0.71 -0.41 15.74
N ILE A 76 0.44 -1.67 15.46
CA ILE A 76 1.22 -2.53 14.57
C ILE A 76 0.41 -2.72 13.30
N HIS A 77 1.06 -2.66 12.14
CA HIS A 77 0.52 -3.06 10.87
C HIS A 77 0.99 -4.49 10.55
N GLU A 78 0.06 -5.38 10.25
CA GLU A 78 0.32 -6.72 9.72
C GLU A 78 -0.33 -6.83 8.34
N ARG A 79 0.38 -7.38 7.36
CA ARG A 79 -0.16 -7.74 6.05
C ARG A 79 0.04 -9.21 5.78
N ASN A 80 -1.05 -9.88 5.43
CA ASN A 80 -1.06 -11.23 4.89
C ASN A 80 -1.43 -11.17 3.41
N ILE A 81 -0.67 -11.86 2.57
CA ILE A 81 -0.96 -12.05 1.15
C ILE A 81 -0.86 -13.53 0.86
N GLU A 82 -1.90 -14.07 0.25
CA GLU A 82 -1.98 -15.45 -0.21
C GLU A 82 -2.20 -15.45 -1.72
N PHE A 83 -1.58 -16.39 -2.41
CA PHE A 83 -1.78 -16.59 -3.84
C PHE A 83 -2.13 -18.04 -4.12
N TYR A 84 -3.16 -18.23 -4.89
CA TYR A 84 -3.70 -19.51 -5.35
C TYR A 84 -3.48 -19.63 -6.86
N PRO A 85 -2.35 -20.26 -7.32
CA PRO A 85 -2.01 -20.35 -8.75
C PRO A 85 -3.11 -20.98 -9.61
N GLY A 86 -3.76 -22.03 -9.12
CA GLY A 86 -4.84 -22.72 -9.84
C GLY A 86 -6.11 -21.89 -10.06
N GLU A 87 -6.30 -20.85 -9.24
CA GLU A 87 -7.45 -19.94 -9.33
C GLU A 87 -7.05 -18.56 -9.88
N GLU A 88 -5.76 -18.35 -10.14
CA GLU A 88 -5.17 -17.07 -10.53
C GLU A 88 -5.66 -15.93 -9.61
N THR A 89 -5.62 -16.18 -8.28
CA THR A 89 -6.24 -15.31 -7.29
C THR A 89 -5.26 -14.95 -6.17
N PHE A 90 -5.13 -13.65 -5.89
CA PHE A 90 -4.49 -13.11 -4.70
C PHE A 90 -5.57 -12.75 -3.68
N VAL A 91 -5.38 -13.15 -2.45
CA VAL A 91 -6.20 -12.73 -1.29
C VAL A 91 -5.28 -12.02 -0.32
N GLY A 92 -5.67 -10.83 0.07
CA GLY A 92 -4.89 -10.03 1.01
C GLY A 92 -5.70 -9.58 2.21
N CYS A 93 -5.01 -9.38 3.32
CA CYS A 93 -5.57 -8.78 4.52
C CYS A 93 -4.56 -7.84 5.17
N ASP A 94 -4.91 -6.57 5.27
CA ASP A 94 -4.20 -5.61 6.08
C ASP A 94 -4.85 -5.53 7.46
N LYS A 95 -4.06 -5.73 8.52
CA LYS A 95 -4.54 -5.64 9.91
C LYS A 95 -3.94 -4.45 10.62
N ILE A 96 -4.81 -3.69 11.26
CA ILE A 96 -4.43 -2.59 12.16
C ILE A 96 -4.62 -3.09 13.59
N LEU A 97 -3.51 -3.41 14.27
CA LEU A 97 -3.51 -3.96 15.63
C LEU A 97 -3.20 -2.84 16.63
N LYS A 98 -4.20 -2.35 17.34
CA LYS A 98 -4.09 -1.22 18.28
C LYS A 98 -3.96 -1.72 19.71
N LYS A 99 -3.05 -1.12 20.49
CA LYS A 99 -2.95 -1.35 21.94
C LYS A 99 -3.93 -0.50 22.75
N ILE A 100 -4.43 0.59 22.15
CA ILE A 100 -5.38 1.51 22.76
C ILE A 100 -6.60 1.64 21.84
N ASN A 101 -7.79 1.80 22.41
CA ASN A 101 -9.01 2.00 21.63
C ASN A 101 -9.15 3.48 21.23
N LYS A 102 -8.50 3.82 20.12
CA LYS A 102 -8.57 5.15 19.50
C LYS A 102 -8.82 4.99 18.01
N ASN A 103 -9.65 5.87 17.45
CA ASN A 103 -9.96 5.86 16.03
C ASN A 103 -8.85 6.57 15.25
N TYR A 104 -8.47 5.98 14.14
CA TYR A 104 -7.48 6.55 13.20
C TYR A 104 -8.02 6.45 11.78
N LYS A 105 -7.80 7.47 10.98
CA LYS A 105 -7.97 7.35 9.53
C LYS A 105 -6.88 6.46 8.98
N PHE A 106 -7.22 5.66 8.00
CA PHE A 106 -6.25 4.88 7.28
C PHE A 106 -6.50 4.92 5.78
N ASP A 107 -5.44 4.76 5.04
CA ASP A 107 -5.43 4.60 3.60
C ASP A 107 -4.56 3.40 3.22
N ILE A 108 -5.01 2.61 2.26
CA ILE A 108 -4.21 1.56 1.64
C ILE A 108 -4.16 1.86 0.16
N ARG A 109 -2.96 1.96 -0.39
CA ARG A 109 -2.74 2.18 -1.82
C ARG A 109 -2.15 0.94 -2.45
N PHE A 110 -2.53 0.72 -3.71
CA PHE A 110 -1.93 -0.25 -4.60
C PHE A 110 -1.52 0.50 -5.86
N HIS A 111 -0.23 0.74 -5.97
CA HIS A 111 0.34 1.42 -7.13
C HIS A 111 0.40 0.45 -8.30
N VAL A 112 -0.05 0.90 -9.47
CA VAL A 112 0.04 0.13 -10.71
C VAL A 112 1.03 0.78 -11.67
N GLU A 113 1.54 0.00 -12.62
CA GLU A 113 2.42 0.51 -13.67
C GLU A 113 1.67 1.54 -14.56
N PRO A 114 2.39 2.50 -15.19
CA PRO A 114 1.75 3.57 -15.97
C PRO A 114 0.84 3.10 -17.10
N ASP A 115 1.15 1.97 -17.73
CA ASP A 115 0.40 1.44 -18.88
C ASP A 115 -0.83 0.61 -18.48
N VAL A 116 -1.04 0.39 -17.18
CA VAL A 116 -2.19 -0.35 -16.65
C VAL A 116 -3.39 0.56 -16.54
N LYS A 117 -4.51 0.16 -17.16
CA LYS A 117 -5.77 0.90 -17.09
C LYS A 117 -6.64 0.38 -15.96
N LEU A 118 -7.22 1.30 -15.20
CA LEU A 118 -8.14 1.00 -14.11
C LEU A 118 -9.52 1.54 -14.44
N MET A 119 -10.56 0.72 -14.23
CA MET A 119 -11.95 1.12 -14.39
C MET A 119 -12.77 0.69 -13.18
N LYS A 120 -13.43 1.63 -12.52
CA LYS A 120 -14.38 1.33 -11.44
C LYS A 120 -15.68 0.83 -12.04
N THR A 121 -16.23 -0.27 -11.51
CA THR A 121 -17.52 -0.82 -11.94
C THR A 121 -18.68 0.13 -11.58
N GLN A 122 -19.80 0.02 -12.28
CA GLN A 122 -20.97 0.89 -12.08
C GLN A 122 -21.56 0.78 -10.67
N ASP A 123 -21.48 -0.40 -10.04
CA ASP A 123 -21.89 -0.65 -8.66
C ASP A 123 -20.92 -0.10 -7.62
N GLY A 124 -19.75 0.40 -8.06
CA GLY A 124 -18.71 0.97 -7.22
C GLY A 124 -17.95 -0.02 -6.33
N LYS A 125 -18.23 -1.34 -6.45
CA LYS A 125 -17.70 -2.38 -5.55
C LYS A 125 -16.45 -3.07 -6.06
N SER A 126 -16.06 -2.81 -7.30
CA SER A 126 -14.91 -3.45 -7.92
C SER A 126 -14.15 -2.47 -8.80
N ILE A 127 -12.87 -2.76 -8.99
CA ILE A 127 -12.03 -2.09 -9.98
C ILE A 127 -11.52 -3.16 -10.95
N LEU A 128 -11.75 -2.94 -12.24
CA LEU A 128 -11.18 -3.75 -13.31
C LEU A 128 -9.79 -3.21 -13.60
N ILE A 129 -8.84 -4.12 -13.73
CA ILE A 129 -7.43 -3.86 -14.06
C ILE A 129 -7.19 -4.48 -15.42
N GLU A 130 -6.97 -3.65 -16.44
CA GLU A 130 -6.72 -4.07 -17.81
C GLU A 130 -5.22 -4.04 -18.08
N LEU A 131 -4.68 -5.20 -18.42
CA LEU A 131 -3.33 -5.39 -18.97
C LEU A 131 -3.45 -5.65 -20.47
N GLU A 132 -2.31 -5.71 -21.20
CA GLU A 132 -2.31 -5.88 -22.65
C GLU A 132 -3.13 -7.10 -23.12
N ASP A 133 -2.94 -8.26 -22.46
CA ASP A 133 -3.57 -9.53 -22.84
C ASP A 133 -4.43 -10.15 -21.71
N GLU A 134 -4.60 -9.46 -20.58
CA GLU A 134 -5.25 -10.03 -19.41
C GLU A 134 -6.13 -8.99 -18.70
N GLY A 135 -7.21 -9.50 -18.10
CA GLY A 135 -8.07 -8.74 -17.21
C GLY A 135 -8.01 -9.26 -15.78
N TRP A 136 -7.97 -8.35 -14.81
CA TRP A 136 -8.04 -8.68 -13.40
C TRP A 136 -9.12 -7.84 -12.71
N LYS A 137 -9.65 -8.36 -11.63
CA LYS A 137 -10.68 -7.69 -10.82
C LYS A 137 -10.19 -7.52 -9.39
N PHE A 138 -10.16 -6.27 -8.92
CA PHE A 138 -9.90 -5.93 -7.53
C PHE A 138 -11.22 -5.73 -6.78
N THR A 139 -11.34 -6.30 -5.57
CA THR A 139 -12.48 -6.12 -4.66
C THR A 139 -12.00 -5.88 -3.22
N CYS A 140 -12.84 -5.22 -2.42
CA CYS A 140 -12.64 -5.07 -0.98
C CYS A 140 -13.99 -5.27 -0.27
N ASP A 141 -13.99 -6.02 0.84
CA ASP A 141 -15.25 -6.46 1.46
C ASP A 141 -16.04 -5.33 2.13
N ASN A 142 -15.39 -4.53 2.97
CA ASN A 142 -16.08 -3.64 3.93
C ASN A 142 -15.77 -2.17 3.74
N TYR A 143 -14.98 -1.80 2.73
CA TYR A 143 -14.54 -0.43 2.51
C TYR A 143 -14.71 -0.02 1.06
N ASP A 144 -14.96 1.27 0.86
CA ASP A 144 -15.02 1.85 -0.47
C ASP A 144 -13.65 1.81 -1.13
N ILE A 145 -13.68 1.41 -2.39
CA ILE A 145 -12.50 1.41 -3.27
C ILE A 145 -12.64 2.53 -4.29
N ASN A 146 -11.52 3.21 -4.55
CA ASN A 146 -11.46 4.31 -5.49
C ASN A 146 -10.20 4.23 -6.35
N ILE A 147 -10.19 4.99 -7.43
CA ILE A 147 -9.01 5.21 -8.27
C ILE A 147 -8.51 6.61 -7.98
N ASP A 148 -7.22 6.73 -7.69
CA ASP A 148 -6.54 8.02 -7.47
C ASP A 148 -5.39 8.16 -8.46
N ASN A 149 -5.09 9.40 -8.84
CA ASN A 149 -3.94 9.70 -9.68
C ASN A 149 -2.66 9.70 -8.84
N GLY A 150 -1.64 9.07 -9.35
CA GLY A 150 -0.34 8.95 -8.72
C GLY A 150 0.80 9.36 -9.64
N LEU A 151 2.00 9.20 -9.15
CA LEU A 151 3.23 9.45 -9.87
C LEU A 151 4.12 8.22 -9.79
N TYR A 152 4.55 7.73 -10.94
CA TYR A 152 5.50 6.64 -11.07
C TYR A 152 6.93 7.19 -11.25
N PHE A 153 7.84 6.76 -10.40
CA PHE A 153 9.22 7.25 -10.34
C PHE A 153 10.25 6.23 -10.86
N GLY A 154 9.86 5.35 -11.77
CA GLY A 154 10.72 4.29 -12.31
C GLY A 154 11.92 4.79 -13.12
N ASN A 155 11.87 6.01 -13.65
CA ASN A 155 12.93 6.59 -14.44
C ASN A 155 13.78 7.58 -13.64
N LYS A 156 15.09 7.56 -13.87
CA LYS A 156 16.02 8.48 -13.22
C LYS A 156 15.70 9.93 -13.61
N ASN A 157 15.38 10.77 -12.61
CA ASN A 157 15.07 12.20 -12.76
C ASN A 157 13.78 12.56 -13.52
N SER A 158 12.88 11.60 -13.74
CA SER A 158 11.57 11.85 -14.33
C SER A 158 10.47 11.12 -13.54
N TYR A 159 9.24 11.54 -13.75
CA TYR A 159 8.06 10.84 -13.28
C TYR A 159 7.07 10.74 -14.43
N ILE A 160 6.23 9.73 -14.38
CA ILE A 160 5.12 9.49 -15.29
C ILE A 160 3.85 9.47 -14.46
N ASP A 161 2.77 10.02 -14.97
CA ASP A 161 1.47 9.92 -14.33
C ASP A 161 1.00 8.46 -14.38
N ASN A 162 0.52 7.95 -13.26
CA ASN A 162 -0.08 6.63 -13.15
C ASN A 162 -1.37 6.69 -12.33
N GLN A 163 -2.01 5.56 -12.18
CA GLN A 163 -3.17 5.39 -11.32
C GLN A 163 -2.85 4.48 -10.14
N ASN A 164 -3.63 4.60 -9.08
CA ASN A 164 -3.54 3.76 -7.89
C ASN A 164 -4.92 3.29 -7.50
N ILE A 165 -5.04 2.07 -7.06
CA ILE A 165 -6.22 1.62 -6.33
C ILE A 165 -6.08 2.10 -4.89
N PHE A 166 -7.15 2.62 -4.33
CA PHE A 166 -7.16 3.28 -3.05
C PHE A 166 -8.33 2.79 -2.19
N ILE A 167 -8.02 2.32 -0.99
CA ILE A 167 -9.00 1.99 0.05
C ILE A 167 -8.83 3.00 1.18
N SER A 168 -9.92 3.59 1.65
CA SER A 168 -9.88 4.51 2.80
C SER A 168 -10.94 4.16 3.83
N GLY A 169 -10.64 4.45 5.09
CA GLY A 169 -11.57 4.21 6.17
C GLY A 169 -11.12 4.78 7.51
N ILE A 170 -11.92 4.48 8.52
CA ILE A 170 -11.61 4.78 9.92
C ILE A 170 -11.58 3.47 10.69
N SER A 171 -10.45 3.20 11.32
CA SER A 171 -10.33 2.03 12.20
C SER A 171 -11.00 2.33 13.53
N ASN A 172 -12.14 1.70 13.80
CA ASN A 172 -12.94 1.92 15.01
C ASN A 172 -12.66 0.84 16.07
N ASN A 173 -12.22 -0.33 15.65
CA ASN A 173 -11.99 -1.48 16.53
C ASN A 173 -10.55 -1.58 17.00
N GLN A 174 -10.30 -2.34 18.06
CA GLN A 174 -8.95 -2.63 18.53
C GLN A 174 -8.13 -3.42 17.49
N THR A 175 -8.80 -4.32 16.79
CA THR A 175 -8.27 -4.99 15.60
C THR A 175 -9.18 -4.67 14.43
N GLU A 176 -8.61 -4.13 13.36
CA GLU A 176 -9.32 -3.86 12.11
C GLU A 176 -8.72 -4.71 11.01
N ASP A 177 -9.54 -5.54 10.39
CA ASP A 177 -9.17 -6.41 9.27
C ASP A 177 -9.72 -5.83 7.98
N ILE A 178 -8.85 -5.42 7.07
CA ILE A 178 -9.18 -4.90 5.74
C ILE A 178 -8.83 -5.98 4.73
N LYS A 179 -9.86 -6.71 4.26
CA LYS A 179 -9.69 -7.81 3.31
C LYS A 179 -9.92 -7.33 1.89
N TRP A 180 -9.03 -7.75 1.00
CA TRP A 180 -9.09 -7.43 -0.42
C TRP A 180 -8.69 -8.65 -1.26
N GLN A 181 -9.11 -8.65 -2.51
CA GLN A 181 -8.82 -9.72 -3.46
C GLN A 181 -8.48 -9.15 -4.82
N ILE A 182 -7.54 -9.78 -5.51
CA ILE A 182 -7.24 -9.56 -6.93
C ILE A 182 -7.39 -10.90 -7.63
N LYS A 183 -8.32 -10.99 -8.57
CA LYS A 183 -8.63 -12.22 -9.30
C LYS A 183 -8.62 -11.97 -10.79
N LYS A 184 -8.01 -12.89 -11.55
CA LYS A 184 -8.06 -12.89 -13.02
C LYS A 184 -9.47 -13.17 -13.52
N ILE A 185 -9.89 -12.51 -14.60
CA ILE A 185 -11.22 -12.59 -15.22
C ILE A 185 -11.11 -12.95 -16.71
#